data_32aef513f5c1ab29826367c736836626
#
_entry.id   32aef513f5c1ab29826367c736836626
#
_cell.length_a   1.000
_cell.length_b   1.000
_cell.length_c   1.000
_cell.angle_alpha   90.00
_cell.angle_beta   90.00
_cell.angle_gamma   90.00
#
_symmetry.space_group_name_H-M   'P 1'
#
loop_
_entity.id
_entity.type
_entity.pdbx_description
1 polymer ?
#
loop_
_entity_poly.entity_id
_entity_poly.type
_entity_poly.pdbx_seq_one_letter_code
_entity_poly.pdbx_strand_id
1 'polypeptide(L)'
;MIDGLEEVPLQPAEGELPDAVRDWLEAAAKVSSDFYGEGLGRRYYRYVPSDPVVVYRAIESLVVRRELRGRRFCELGCGFGIAAGLAELLGFQACGIEWEEDLCRRSRELRDRQGLAFKVFHESYLPEGYEVVQGMGGKDLVVPGGPAAEQPMFEFLDPADIDLFFVYPWPDEEEFMAQLFRHLGDEAAVLLMYQGEGEISAWRGRE
;
A
#
# COMPACT_ATOMS: atom_id res chain seq x y z
N MET A 1 14.31 -3.86 14.35
CA MET A 1 15.18 -4.04 13.17
C MET A 1 14.62 -5.23 12.39
N ILE A 2 14.36 -5.05 11.11
CA ILE A 2 13.88 -6.12 10.21
C ILE A 2 15.11 -6.76 9.57
N ASP A 3 15.20 -8.09 9.60
CA ASP A 3 16.37 -8.81 9.09
C ASP A 3 16.57 -8.59 7.59
N GLY A 4 17.82 -8.30 7.18
CA GLY A 4 18.18 -8.06 5.78
C GLY A 4 17.73 -6.71 5.20
N LEU A 5 17.14 -5.82 6.00
CA LEU A 5 16.79 -4.46 5.59
C LEU A 5 17.54 -3.41 6.43
N GLU A 6 17.76 -2.25 5.83
CA GLU A 6 18.22 -1.05 6.52
C GLU A 6 17.10 0.00 6.56
N GLU A 7 17.03 0.75 7.65
CA GLU A 7 16.04 1.79 7.81
C GLU A 7 16.44 3.03 7.01
N VAL A 8 15.48 3.53 6.22
CA VAL A 8 15.60 4.80 5.49
C VAL A 8 14.99 5.90 6.37
N PRO A 9 15.77 6.91 6.79
CA PRO A 9 15.27 7.93 7.71
C PRO A 9 14.14 8.75 7.10
N LEU A 10 13.03 8.85 7.81
CA LEU A 10 11.93 9.75 7.48
C LEU A 10 12.08 11.07 8.25
N GLN A 11 11.79 12.19 7.59
CA GLN A 11 11.74 13.53 8.17
C GLN A 11 10.46 14.23 7.67
N PRO A 12 9.28 13.84 8.20
CA PRO A 12 8.02 14.41 7.79
C PRO A 12 7.99 15.92 8.03
N ALA A 13 7.57 16.68 7.01
CA ALA A 13 7.39 18.11 7.14
C ALA A 13 6.16 18.44 7.98
N GLU A 14 6.27 19.50 8.78
CA GLU A 14 5.12 20.12 9.43
C GLU A 14 4.47 21.16 8.50
N GLY A 15 3.21 21.47 8.73
CA GLY A 15 2.50 22.50 8.00
C GLY A 15 1.18 22.03 7.36
N GLU A 16 0.55 22.95 6.64
CA GLU A 16 -0.72 22.67 5.96
C GLU A 16 -0.53 21.70 4.79
N LEU A 17 -1.56 20.88 4.56
CA LEU A 17 -1.60 20.01 3.38
C LEU A 17 -2.01 20.84 2.15
N PRO A 18 -1.49 20.52 0.96
CA PRO A 18 -1.98 21.09 -0.29
C PRO A 18 -3.49 20.89 -0.49
N ASP A 19 -4.16 21.82 -1.15
CA ASP A 19 -5.60 21.77 -1.40
C ASP A 19 -6.02 20.45 -2.05
N ALA A 20 -5.34 20.03 -3.10
CA ALA A 20 -5.65 18.79 -3.78
C ALA A 20 -5.54 17.54 -2.86
N VAL A 21 -4.61 17.55 -1.90
CA VAL A 21 -4.49 16.49 -0.92
C VAL A 21 -5.66 16.52 0.07
N ARG A 22 -6.04 17.73 0.54
CA ARG A 22 -7.21 17.87 1.43
C ARG A 22 -8.50 17.41 0.77
N ASP A 23 -8.72 17.80 -0.49
CA ASP A 23 -9.90 17.40 -1.27
C ASP A 23 -9.96 15.87 -1.45
N TRP A 24 -8.81 15.24 -1.74
CA TRP A 24 -8.70 13.79 -1.82
C TRP A 24 -9.04 13.11 -0.50
N LEU A 25 -8.48 13.59 0.62
CA LEU A 25 -8.72 13.03 1.94
C LEU A 25 -10.19 13.19 2.39
N GLU A 26 -10.83 14.31 2.08
CA GLU A 26 -12.24 14.52 2.38
C GLU A 26 -13.12 13.53 1.59
N ALA A 27 -12.85 13.35 0.31
CA ALA A 27 -13.57 12.38 -0.53
C ALA A 27 -13.36 10.94 -0.03
N ALA A 28 -12.13 10.56 0.33
CA ALA A 28 -11.80 9.26 0.88
C ALA A 28 -12.49 9.00 2.23
N ALA A 29 -12.51 9.99 3.11
CA ALA A 29 -13.20 9.92 4.40
C ALA A 29 -14.70 9.69 4.22
N LYS A 30 -15.31 10.35 3.23
CA LYS A 30 -16.72 10.14 2.89
C LYS A 30 -17.00 8.71 2.44
N VAL A 31 -16.19 8.16 1.53
CA VAL A 31 -16.33 6.76 1.05
C VAL A 31 -16.17 5.78 2.21
N SER A 32 -15.20 6.01 3.10
CA SER A 32 -15.00 5.19 4.30
C SER A 32 -16.21 5.27 5.24
N SER A 33 -16.72 6.46 5.48
CA SER A 33 -17.92 6.66 6.33
C SER A 33 -19.16 5.96 5.76
N ASP A 34 -19.40 6.08 4.47
CA ASP A 34 -20.51 5.43 3.78
C ASP A 34 -20.37 3.89 3.88
N PHE A 35 -19.16 3.36 3.68
CA PHE A 35 -18.86 1.93 3.78
C PHE A 35 -19.17 1.35 5.19
N TYR A 36 -18.72 2.02 6.23
CA TYR A 36 -19.00 1.59 7.60
C TYR A 36 -20.47 1.82 7.96
N GLY A 37 -21.09 2.89 7.47
CA GLY A 37 -22.51 3.18 7.64
C GLY A 37 -23.43 2.12 7.01
N GLU A 38 -23.01 1.52 5.90
CA GLU A 38 -23.67 0.38 5.24
C GLU A 38 -23.45 -0.95 5.99
N GLY A 39 -22.66 -0.97 7.07
CA GLY A 39 -22.35 -2.16 7.86
C GLY A 39 -21.34 -3.11 7.18
N LEU A 40 -20.68 -2.67 6.11
CA LEU A 40 -19.75 -3.50 5.33
C LEU A 40 -18.44 -3.79 6.08
N GLY A 41 -18.07 -2.99 7.07
CA GLY A 41 -16.88 -3.26 7.89
C GLY A 41 -16.90 -4.63 8.59
N ARG A 42 -18.08 -5.22 8.83
CA ARG A 42 -18.18 -6.59 9.37
C ARG A 42 -17.90 -7.67 8.32
N ARG A 43 -18.28 -7.40 7.07
CA ARG A 43 -18.02 -8.31 5.94
C ARG A 43 -16.57 -8.28 5.52
N TYR A 44 -15.99 -7.06 5.50
CA TYR A 44 -14.60 -6.80 5.10
C TYR A 44 -13.77 -6.42 6.33
N TYR A 45 -13.77 -7.26 7.35
CA TYR A 45 -13.13 -6.98 8.65
C TYR A 45 -11.61 -6.78 8.53
N ARG A 46 -10.99 -7.25 7.43
CA ARG A 46 -9.57 -7.03 7.13
C ARG A 46 -9.28 -5.67 6.50
N TYR A 47 -10.28 -4.92 6.10
CA TYR A 47 -10.08 -3.56 5.65
C TYR A 47 -10.01 -2.61 6.84
N VAL A 48 -8.80 -2.14 7.12
CA VAL A 48 -8.51 -1.12 8.14
C VAL A 48 -7.69 -0.03 7.46
N PRO A 49 -8.20 1.22 7.39
CA PRO A 49 -7.43 2.30 6.77
C PRO A 49 -6.26 2.73 7.65
N SER A 50 -5.12 3.03 7.02
CA SER A 50 -4.01 3.74 7.65
C SER A 50 -4.35 5.21 7.90
N ASP A 51 -3.57 5.92 8.74
CA ASP A 51 -3.66 7.38 8.82
C ASP A 51 -3.09 8.00 7.52
N PRO A 52 -3.94 8.60 6.68
CA PRO A 52 -3.51 9.05 5.36
C PRO A 52 -2.62 10.30 5.43
N VAL A 53 -2.69 11.08 6.50
CA VAL A 53 -1.81 12.25 6.67
C VAL A 53 -0.40 11.78 6.99
N VAL A 54 -0.25 10.79 7.85
CA VAL A 54 1.04 10.16 8.17
C VAL A 54 1.66 9.55 6.92
N VAL A 55 0.87 8.81 6.14
CA VAL A 55 1.32 8.21 4.87
C VAL A 55 1.77 9.28 3.87
N TYR A 56 0.96 10.32 3.66
CA TYR A 56 1.32 11.43 2.77
C TYR A 56 2.67 12.04 3.16
N ARG A 57 2.84 12.40 4.45
CA ARG A 57 4.06 13.03 4.95
C ARG A 57 5.28 12.14 4.83
N ALA A 58 5.12 10.83 5.00
CA ALA A 58 6.21 9.89 4.83
C ALA A 58 6.65 9.79 3.36
N ILE A 59 5.69 9.68 2.42
CA ILE A 59 6.01 9.67 0.98
C ILE A 59 6.65 11.00 0.57
N GLU A 60 6.11 12.14 1.02
CA GLU A 60 6.66 13.48 0.77
C GLU A 60 8.12 13.57 1.26
N SER A 61 8.41 13.05 2.45
CA SER A 61 9.76 13.01 3.02
C SER A 61 10.73 12.26 2.11
N LEU A 62 10.37 11.05 1.65
CA LEU A 62 11.21 10.26 0.74
C LEU A 62 11.48 11.01 -0.57
N VAL A 63 10.46 11.72 -1.09
CA VAL A 63 10.55 12.53 -2.30
C VAL A 63 11.52 13.71 -2.12
N VAL A 64 11.35 14.51 -1.06
CA VAL A 64 12.15 15.70 -0.78
C VAL A 64 13.61 15.34 -0.53
N ARG A 65 13.85 14.24 0.18
CA ARG A 65 15.18 13.74 0.50
C ARG A 65 15.87 13.00 -0.66
N ARG A 66 15.14 12.75 -1.75
CA ARG A 66 15.64 12.02 -2.93
C ARG A 66 16.08 10.58 -2.60
N GLU A 67 15.35 9.93 -1.71
CA GLU A 67 15.63 8.54 -1.29
C GLU A 67 15.17 7.50 -2.31
N LEU A 68 14.47 7.91 -3.36
CA LEU A 68 13.89 7.02 -4.36
C LEU A 68 14.61 7.16 -5.71
N ARG A 69 14.85 6.04 -6.40
CA ARG A 69 15.44 6.02 -7.74
C ARG A 69 14.49 6.55 -8.82
N GLY A 70 13.17 6.40 -8.61
CA GLY A 70 12.15 6.79 -9.59
C GLY A 70 10.82 7.14 -8.91
N ARG A 71 9.71 7.02 -9.69
CA ARG A 71 8.38 7.46 -9.27
C ARG A 71 7.29 6.42 -9.59
N ARG A 72 7.59 5.14 -9.44
CA ARG A 72 6.63 4.07 -9.53
C ARG A 72 6.27 3.59 -8.13
N PHE A 73 4.98 3.62 -7.82
CA PHE A 73 4.42 3.30 -6.50
C PHE A 73 3.45 2.14 -6.59
N CYS A 74 3.53 1.22 -5.64
CA CYS A 74 2.58 0.12 -5.50
C CYS A 74 2.11 -0.03 -4.05
N GLU A 75 0.79 0.02 -3.83
CA GLU A 75 0.14 -0.26 -2.54
C GLU A 75 -0.31 -1.73 -2.51
N LEU A 76 0.21 -2.51 -1.56
CA LEU A 76 -0.15 -3.92 -1.36
C LEU A 76 -1.33 -4.02 -0.38
N GLY A 77 -2.49 -4.49 -0.86
CA GLY A 77 -3.74 -4.48 -0.11
C GLY A 77 -4.34 -3.07 -0.07
N CYS A 78 -4.62 -2.49 -1.24
CA CYS A 78 -4.90 -1.06 -1.33
C CYS A 78 -6.29 -0.62 -0.81
N GLY A 79 -7.22 -1.54 -0.57
CA GLY A 79 -8.56 -1.15 -0.15
C GLY A 79 -9.21 -0.12 -1.09
N PHE A 80 -9.39 1.09 -0.61
CA PHE A 80 -9.90 2.20 -1.43
C PHE A 80 -8.83 2.96 -2.21
N GLY A 81 -7.55 2.53 -2.15
CA GLY A 81 -6.46 3.15 -2.90
C GLY A 81 -6.09 4.54 -2.38
N ILE A 82 -6.26 4.78 -1.08
CA ILE A 82 -6.03 6.12 -0.50
C ILE A 82 -4.56 6.50 -0.63
N ALA A 83 -3.64 5.59 -0.28
CA ALA A 83 -2.21 5.86 -0.41
C ALA A 83 -1.77 5.94 -1.88
N ALA A 84 -2.35 5.14 -2.77
CA ALA A 84 -2.10 5.24 -4.21
C ALA A 84 -2.50 6.61 -4.78
N GLY A 85 -3.65 7.16 -4.35
CA GLY A 85 -4.06 8.51 -4.72
C GLY A 85 -3.13 9.60 -4.18
N LEU A 86 -2.67 9.48 -2.93
CA LEU A 86 -1.68 10.39 -2.35
C LEU A 86 -0.33 10.34 -3.09
N ALA A 87 0.12 9.15 -3.47
CA ALA A 87 1.32 8.97 -4.26
C ALA A 87 1.19 9.62 -5.64
N GLU A 88 0.04 9.46 -6.32
CA GLU A 88 -0.21 10.14 -7.60
C GLU A 88 -0.16 11.66 -7.45
N LEU A 89 -0.76 12.23 -6.40
CA LEU A 89 -0.69 13.67 -6.12
C LEU A 89 0.74 14.17 -5.84
N LEU A 90 1.64 13.28 -5.41
CA LEU A 90 3.08 13.54 -5.27
C LEU A 90 3.88 13.24 -6.56
N GLY A 91 3.21 12.96 -7.67
CA GLY A 91 3.81 12.77 -9.00
C GLY A 91 4.30 11.37 -9.29
N PHE A 92 3.77 10.35 -8.59
CA PHE A 92 4.07 8.95 -8.90
C PHE A 92 3.14 8.40 -9.99
N GLN A 93 3.67 7.44 -10.75
CA GLN A 93 2.86 6.48 -11.47
C GLN A 93 2.42 5.42 -10.45
N ALA A 94 1.22 5.61 -9.91
CA ALA A 94 0.74 4.82 -8.80
C ALA A 94 -0.16 3.67 -9.23
N CYS A 95 -0.10 2.58 -8.46
CA CYS A 95 -1.07 1.50 -8.51
C CYS A 95 -1.35 0.93 -7.12
N GLY A 96 -2.43 0.19 -7.01
CA GLY A 96 -2.77 -0.62 -5.85
C GLY A 96 -3.24 -2.00 -6.27
N ILE A 97 -2.90 -3.00 -5.46
CA ILE A 97 -3.35 -4.39 -5.59
C ILE A 97 -4.34 -4.65 -4.46
N GLU A 98 -5.51 -5.20 -4.80
CA GLU A 98 -6.55 -5.50 -3.83
C GLU A 98 -7.26 -6.79 -4.20
N TRP A 99 -7.49 -7.62 -3.19
CA TRP A 99 -8.15 -8.91 -3.35
C TRP A 99 -9.67 -8.84 -3.43
N GLU A 100 -10.27 -7.88 -2.72
CA GLU A 100 -11.71 -7.75 -2.62
C GLU A 100 -12.29 -6.92 -3.77
N GLU A 101 -13.07 -7.54 -4.64
CA GLU A 101 -13.66 -6.89 -5.82
C GLU A 101 -14.48 -5.63 -5.46
N ASP A 102 -15.24 -5.69 -4.38
CA ASP A 102 -16.05 -4.54 -3.92
C ASP A 102 -15.17 -3.36 -3.50
N LEU A 103 -14.01 -3.61 -2.88
CA LEU A 103 -13.05 -2.57 -2.52
C LEU A 103 -12.39 -2.00 -3.78
N CYS A 104 -11.96 -2.87 -4.72
CA CYS A 104 -11.45 -2.43 -6.02
C CYS A 104 -12.42 -1.53 -6.76
N ARG A 105 -13.70 -1.89 -6.80
CA ARG A 105 -14.75 -1.10 -7.45
C ARG A 105 -14.88 0.28 -6.79
N ARG A 106 -14.97 0.33 -5.46
CA ARG A 106 -15.06 1.60 -4.70
C ARG A 106 -13.81 2.47 -4.87
N SER A 107 -12.64 1.85 -4.92
CA SER A 107 -11.38 2.54 -5.20
C SER A 107 -11.41 3.21 -6.58
N ARG A 108 -11.81 2.47 -7.62
CA ARG A 108 -11.93 3.01 -8.98
C ARG A 108 -12.95 4.13 -9.07
N GLU A 109 -14.12 3.99 -8.41
CA GLU A 109 -15.15 5.03 -8.36
C GLU A 109 -14.67 6.30 -7.65
N LEU A 110 -13.94 6.16 -6.53
CA LEU A 110 -13.36 7.29 -5.79
C LEU A 110 -12.31 8.01 -6.66
N ARG A 111 -11.37 7.26 -7.23
CA ARG A 111 -10.35 7.77 -8.16
C ARG A 111 -10.97 8.57 -9.30
N ASP A 112 -11.95 8.00 -9.99
CA ASP A 112 -12.57 8.61 -11.17
C ASP A 112 -13.32 9.90 -10.81
N ARG A 113 -14.00 9.95 -9.66
CA ARG A 113 -14.67 11.16 -9.17
C ARG A 113 -13.69 12.29 -8.84
N GLN A 114 -12.48 11.96 -8.46
CA GLN A 114 -11.44 12.93 -8.12
C GLN A 114 -10.50 13.25 -9.29
N GLY A 115 -10.74 12.66 -10.47
CA GLY A 115 -9.93 12.91 -11.67
C GLY A 115 -8.51 12.37 -11.58
N LEU A 116 -8.25 11.38 -10.71
CA LEU A 116 -6.99 10.67 -10.61
C LEU A 116 -6.94 9.49 -11.60
N ALA A 117 -5.76 8.93 -11.84
CA ALA A 117 -5.51 7.93 -12.87
C ALA A 117 -4.75 6.69 -12.37
N PHE A 118 -4.48 6.56 -11.07
CA PHE A 118 -3.79 5.39 -10.53
C PHE A 118 -4.53 4.09 -10.89
N LYS A 119 -3.77 3.02 -11.09
CA LYS A 119 -4.34 1.74 -11.46
C LYS A 119 -4.75 0.94 -10.23
N VAL A 120 -5.84 0.17 -10.33
CA VAL A 120 -6.28 -0.76 -9.29
C VAL A 120 -6.40 -2.14 -9.92
N PHE A 121 -5.57 -3.07 -9.44
CA PHE A 121 -5.55 -4.46 -9.86
C PHE A 121 -6.34 -5.31 -8.87
N HIS A 122 -7.30 -6.09 -9.39
CA HIS A 122 -8.04 -7.06 -8.59
C HIS A 122 -7.28 -8.39 -8.61
N GLU A 123 -6.28 -8.50 -7.75
CA GLU A 123 -5.31 -9.61 -7.74
C GLU A 123 -4.83 -9.87 -6.30
N SER A 124 -4.15 -10.99 -6.10
CA SER A 124 -3.33 -11.20 -4.91
C SER A 124 -1.98 -10.47 -5.08
N TYR A 125 -1.41 -9.94 -4.03
CA TYR A 125 -0.03 -9.44 -4.03
C TYR A 125 1.00 -10.55 -3.75
N LEU A 126 0.56 -11.81 -3.57
CA LEU A 126 1.46 -12.96 -3.40
C LEU A 126 1.82 -13.54 -4.76
N PRO A 127 3.10 -13.69 -5.11
CA PRO A 127 3.54 -14.34 -6.34
C PRO A 127 3.06 -15.79 -6.45
N GLU A 128 2.86 -16.27 -7.66
CA GLU A 128 2.54 -17.67 -7.90
C GLU A 128 3.65 -18.56 -7.33
N GLY A 129 3.25 -19.57 -6.54
CA GLY A 129 4.19 -20.48 -5.88
C GLY A 129 4.93 -19.90 -4.68
N TYR A 130 4.61 -18.67 -4.24
CA TYR A 130 5.17 -18.12 -3.02
C TYR A 130 4.61 -18.88 -1.80
N GLU A 131 5.47 -19.67 -1.17
CA GLU A 131 5.09 -20.43 0.03
C GLU A 131 5.14 -19.51 1.26
N VAL A 132 3.99 -19.30 1.88
CA VAL A 132 3.93 -18.64 3.20
C VAL A 132 4.55 -19.58 4.23
N VAL A 133 5.71 -19.21 4.76
CA VAL A 133 6.38 -20.02 5.79
C VAL A 133 5.54 -20.00 7.07
N GLN A 134 5.11 -21.17 7.52
CA GLN A 134 4.37 -21.31 8.78
C GLN A 134 5.20 -20.75 9.94
N GLY A 135 4.63 -19.80 10.67
CA GLY A 135 5.27 -19.19 11.86
C GLY A 135 5.74 -17.74 11.68
N MET A 136 5.53 -17.13 10.51
CA MET A 136 5.89 -15.74 10.24
C MET A 136 4.75 -14.74 10.48
N GLY A 137 3.81 -15.04 11.38
CA GLY A 137 2.65 -14.20 11.66
C GLY A 137 1.43 -14.57 10.82
N GLY A 138 0.26 -14.06 11.22
CA GLY A 138 -0.99 -14.14 10.48
C GLY A 138 -1.51 -15.54 10.19
N LYS A 139 -2.15 -16.17 11.18
CA LYS A 139 -2.87 -17.47 10.96
C LYS A 139 -3.94 -17.37 9.87
N ASP A 140 -4.28 -16.18 9.45
CA ASP A 140 -5.30 -15.83 8.47
C ASP A 140 -4.73 -15.11 7.25
N LEU A 141 -3.41 -15.14 7.05
CA LEU A 141 -2.82 -14.72 5.79
C LEU A 141 -3.56 -15.39 4.66
N VAL A 142 -3.87 -14.62 3.67
CA VAL A 142 -4.56 -15.00 2.43
C VAL A 142 -4.15 -16.40 2.04
N VAL A 143 -5.04 -17.36 2.29
CA VAL A 143 -4.81 -18.75 1.91
C VAL A 143 -4.72 -18.77 0.39
N PRO A 144 -3.57 -19.17 -0.19
CA PRO A 144 -3.53 -19.44 -1.62
C PRO A 144 -4.56 -20.52 -1.90
N GLY A 145 -5.59 -20.23 -2.69
CA GLY A 145 -6.64 -21.20 -2.99
C GLY A 145 -8.03 -20.61 -3.16
N GLY A 146 -8.20 -19.31 -2.97
CA GLY A 146 -9.41 -18.61 -3.41
C GLY A 146 -9.40 -18.35 -4.92
N PRO A 147 -10.54 -17.93 -5.50
CA PRO A 147 -10.67 -17.66 -6.94
C PRO A 147 -9.62 -16.68 -7.49
N ALA A 148 -9.08 -15.82 -6.65
CA ALA A 148 -8.07 -14.86 -7.05
C ALA A 148 -6.63 -15.46 -7.06
N ALA A 149 -6.38 -16.60 -6.42
CA ALA A 149 -5.11 -17.31 -6.55
C ALA A 149 -4.86 -17.84 -7.98
N GLU A 150 -5.91 -17.89 -8.80
CA GLU A 150 -5.85 -18.26 -10.21
C GLU A 150 -5.58 -17.06 -11.14
N GLN A 151 -5.59 -15.83 -10.60
CA GLN A 151 -5.29 -14.64 -11.40
C GLN A 151 -3.78 -14.42 -11.42
N PRO A 152 -3.18 -14.22 -12.60
CA PRO A 152 -1.76 -13.98 -12.69
C PRO A 152 -1.40 -12.70 -11.94
N MET A 153 -0.51 -12.85 -10.99
CA MET A 153 0.04 -11.72 -10.26
C MET A 153 0.97 -10.92 -11.12
N PHE A 154 0.86 -9.60 -10.98
CA PHE A 154 1.73 -8.69 -11.71
C PHE A 154 1.75 -8.93 -13.23
N GLU A 155 0.64 -9.45 -13.82
CA GLU A 155 0.55 -9.67 -15.26
C GLU A 155 0.88 -8.40 -16.06
N PHE A 156 0.56 -7.24 -15.50
CA PHE A 156 0.73 -5.93 -16.15
C PHE A 156 1.76 -5.02 -15.47
N LEU A 157 2.48 -5.54 -14.46
CA LEU A 157 3.41 -4.77 -13.66
C LEU A 157 4.58 -5.65 -13.24
N ASP A 158 5.81 -5.33 -13.69
CA ASP A 158 7.00 -5.96 -13.13
C ASP A 158 7.30 -5.37 -11.74
N PRO A 159 7.27 -6.16 -10.67
CA PRO A 159 7.58 -5.67 -9.33
C PRO A 159 8.97 -5.03 -9.21
N ALA A 160 9.95 -5.51 -9.99
CA ALA A 160 11.31 -4.95 -10.02
C ALA A 160 11.35 -3.51 -10.54
N ASP A 161 10.30 -3.08 -11.24
CA ASP A 161 10.17 -1.70 -11.73
C ASP A 161 9.61 -0.73 -10.67
N ILE A 162 9.12 -1.22 -9.54
CA ILE A 162 8.54 -0.39 -8.46
C ILE A 162 9.67 0.25 -7.64
N ASP A 163 9.54 1.54 -7.40
CA ASP A 163 10.50 2.30 -6.62
C ASP A 163 10.10 2.46 -5.16
N LEU A 164 8.78 2.45 -4.90
CA LEU A 164 8.20 2.58 -3.56
C LEU A 164 7.01 1.62 -3.39
N PHE A 165 7.16 0.67 -2.50
CA PHE A 165 6.06 -0.16 -2.02
C PHE A 165 5.48 0.44 -0.76
N PHE A 166 4.17 0.35 -0.59
CA PHE A 166 3.48 0.69 0.64
C PHE A 166 2.63 -0.47 1.13
N VAL A 167 2.65 -0.70 2.43
CA VAL A 167 1.85 -1.74 3.08
C VAL A 167 1.42 -1.31 4.48
N TYR A 168 0.23 -1.76 4.87
CA TYR A 168 -0.23 -1.75 6.25
C TYR A 168 -0.46 -3.20 6.69
N PRO A 169 0.58 -3.87 7.24
CA PRO A 169 0.47 -5.26 7.67
C PRO A 169 -0.48 -5.40 8.86
N TRP A 170 -1.06 -6.56 9.02
CA TRP A 170 -1.67 -6.94 10.27
C TRP A 170 -0.59 -7.12 11.36
N PRO A 171 -0.97 -6.99 12.65
CA PRO A 171 -0.04 -7.28 13.73
C PRO A 171 0.62 -8.65 13.55
N ASP A 172 1.93 -8.72 13.74
CA ASP A 172 2.78 -9.91 13.55
C ASP A 172 3.02 -10.32 12.07
N GLU A 173 2.60 -9.51 11.09
CA GLU A 173 2.87 -9.75 9.66
C GLU A 173 4.04 -8.90 9.10
N GLU A 174 4.66 -8.04 9.90
CA GLU A 174 5.71 -7.11 9.45
C GLU A 174 6.91 -7.83 8.85
N GLU A 175 7.36 -8.90 9.51
CA GLU A 175 8.50 -9.70 9.01
C GLU A 175 8.15 -10.42 7.70
N PHE A 176 6.92 -10.93 7.58
CA PHE A 176 6.41 -11.53 6.36
C PHE A 176 6.40 -10.53 5.21
N MET A 177 5.87 -9.31 5.44
CA MET A 177 5.83 -8.27 4.40
C MET A 177 7.22 -7.79 4.00
N ALA A 178 8.16 -7.75 4.94
CA ALA A 178 9.55 -7.45 4.64
C ALA A 178 10.22 -8.52 3.78
N GLN A 179 9.94 -9.81 4.03
CA GLN A 179 10.45 -10.90 3.20
C GLN A 179 9.81 -10.92 1.81
N LEU A 180 8.50 -10.66 1.73
CA LEU A 180 7.81 -10.50 0.47
C LEU A 180 8.41 -9.35 -0.35
N PHE A 181 8.64 -8.21 0.28
CA PHE A 181 9.30 -7.07 -0.36
C PHE A 181 10.67 -7.43 -0.93
N ARG A 182 11.52 -8.14 -0.17
CA ARG A 182 12.83 -8.60 -0.66
C ARG A 182 12.73 -9.56 -1.85
N HIS A 183 11.63 -10.28 -1.95
CA HIS A 183 11.39 -11.17 -3.08
C HIS A 183 10.89 -10.43 -4.32
N LEU A 184 10.08 -9.39 -4.12
CA LEU A 184 9.43 -8.63 -5.21
C LEU A 184 10.30 -7.47 -5.70
N GLY A 185 10.86 -6.72 -4.77
CA GLY A 185 11.50 -5.43 -5.05
C GLY A 185 12.92 -5.57 -5.55
N ASP A 186 13.35 -4.57 -6.30
CA ASP A 186 14.77 -4.34 -6.61
C ASP A 186 15.52 -3.81 -5.37
N GLU A 187 16.83 -3.99 -5.32
CA GLU A 187 17.68 -3.55 -4.18
C GLU A 187 17.56 -2.05 -3.87
N ALA A 188 17.30 -1.22 -4.88
CA ALA A 188 17.12 0.22 -4.72
C ALA A 188 15.69 0.64 -4.37
N ALA A 189 14.73 -0.29 -4.38
CA ALA A 189 13.36 -0.02 -3.97
C ALA A 189 13.25 0.26 -2.47
N VAL A 190 12.21 0.98 -2.08
CA VAL A 190 11.90 1.28 -0.67
C VAL A 190 10.55 0.66 -0.31
N LEU A 191 10.49 0.01 0.85
CA LEU A 191 9.26 -0.42 1.50
C LEU A 191 8.87 0.60 2.56
N LEU A 192 7.71 1.23 2.40
CA LEU A 192 7.09 2.08 3.40
C LEU A 192 6.02 1.25 4.14
N MET A 193 6.19 1.08 5.44
CA MET A 193 5.35 0.23 6.28
C MET A 193 4.65 1.07 7.35
N TYR A 194 3.33 1.12 7.32
CA TYR A 194 2.52 1.71 8.39
C TYR A 194 2.23 0.64 9.44
N GLN A 195 2.47 0.94 10.72
CA GLN A 195 2.39 -0.03 11.83
C GLN A 195 1.22 0.23 12.78
N GLY A 196 0.38 1.21 12.45
CA GLY A 196 -0.73 1.64 13.30
C GLY A 196 -0.35 2.79 14.23
N GLU A 197 -1.35 3.39 14.89
CA GLU A 197 -1.18 4.45 15.88
C GLU A 197 -0.31 5.65 15.44
N GLY A 198 -0.22 5.88 14.12
CA GLY A 198 0.61 6.94 13.55
C GLY A 198 2.08 6.55 13.34
N GLU A 199 2.46 5.32 13.64
CA GLU A 199 3.82 4.83 13.40
C GLU A 199 3.99 4.39 11.95
N ILE A 200 5.06 4.87 11.30
CA ILE A 200 5.43 4.54 9.93
C ILE A 200 6.95 4.49 9.80
N SER A 201 7.44 3.50 9.09
CA SER A 201 8.88 3.29 8.85
C SER A 201 9.16 3.00 7.39
N ALA A 202 10.37 3.31 6.93
CA ALA A 202 10.82 3.05 5.57
C ALA A 202 12.06 2.17 5.60
N TRP A 203 12.15 1.22 4.66
CA TRP A 203 13.18 0.18 4.62
C TRP A 203 13.69 -0.03 3.20
N ARG A 204 14.97 -0.38 3.07
CA ARG A 204 15.62 -0.75 1.80
C ARG A 204 16.43 -2.03 1.99
N GLY A 205 16.64 -2.78 0.91
CA GLY A 205 17.54 -3.92 0.93
C GLY A 205 18.96 -3.52 1.36
N ARG A 206 19.65 -4.37 2.13
CA ARG A 206 21.08 -4.20 2.40
C ARG A 206 21.86 -4.76 1.23
N GLU A 207 22.86 -3.99 0.76
CA GLU A 207 23.87 -4.47 -0.18
C GLU A 207 24.67 -5.66 0.39
#